data_60e0ba2a34942f488da3696e3d678072
#
_entry.id   60e0ba2a34942f488da3696e3d678072
#
_cell.length_a   1.000
_cell.length_b   1.000
_cell.length_c   1.000
_cell.angle_alpha   90.00
_cell.angle_beta   90.00
_cell.angle_gamma   90.00
#
_symmetry.space_group_name_H-M   'P 1'
#
loop_
_entity.id
_entity.type
_entity.pdbx_description
1 polymer ?
#
loop_
_entity_poly.entity_id
_entity_poly.type
_entity_poly.pdbx_seq_one_letter_code
_entity_poly.pdbx_strand_id
1 'polypeptide(L)'
;MENNTHSRLNKSQLVFWIVFMSIVFSIAGFLFYRNEEQKVKIEKQNEIKTVTLLKIKQISDWYQDELHDAAIISKSNFFTNQIEEWQKTNVGFDSPLFKTYLNSKKLEHDYDEVILSSVDAGEFTSSNIRSSLSPIIKEKIKESLKSGKEVCTDIYKINDSLKIDFISPIRSSITKKIIAVFIFRFDPNVHLFPIITSWPTSSSTSEIYMARREKDSVVVLNQLRFSNKKPLEFKYSINDNRSAIVRGVKGNVG
;
A
#
# COMPACT_ATOMS: atom_id res chain seq x y z
N MET A 1 9.88 -88.44 12.09
CA MET A 1 8.52 -88.05 12.52
C MET A 1 8.53 -86.56 12.71
N GLU A 2 8.15 -85.83 11.66
CA GLU A 2 8.05 -84.32 11.71
C GLU A 2 6.61 -83.97 12.07
N ASN A 3 6.41 -83.44 13.26
CA ASN A 3 5.11 -82.94 13.68
C ASN A 3 4.85 -81.55 13.12
N ASN A 4 4.17 -81.50 11.98
CA ASN A 4 3.61 -80.26 11.41
C ASN A 4 2.35 -79.92 12.16
N THR A 5 2.50 -79.10 13.28
CA THR A 5 1.38 -78.46 13.96
C THR A 5 0.99 -77.20 13.22
N HIS A 6 0.21 -77.32 12.15
CA HIS A 6 -0.54 -76.20 11.58
C HIS A 6 -1.61 -75.77 12.58
N SER A 7 -1.34 -74.74 13.37
CA SER A 7 -2.35 -74.10 14.20
C SER A 7 -3.37 -73.41 13.29
N ARG A 8 -4.53 -74.04 13.08
CA ARG A 8 -5.69 -73.45 12.40
C ARG A 8 -6.23 -72.31 13.29
N LEU A 9 -5.95 -71.05 12.89
CA LEU A 9 -6.58 -69.89 13.51
C LEU A 9 -8.10 -70.09 13.53
N ASN A 10 -8.67 -69.97 14.70
CA ASN A 10 -10.13 -70.07 14.90
C ASN A 10 -10.81 -68.90 14.19
N LYS A 11 -11.93 -69.08 13.49
CA LYS A 11 -12.63 -68.03 12.71
C LYS A 11 -12.85 -66.77 13.53
N SER A 12 -13.14 -66.88 14.81
CA SER A 12 -13.32 -65.74 15.71
C SER A 12 -12.02 -64.94 15.95
N GLN A 13 -10.87 -65.63 16.01
CA GLN A 13 -9.57 -64.96 16.16
C GLN A 13 -9.18 -64.21 14.85
N LEU A 14 -9.51 -64.78 13.71
CA LEU A 14 -9.26 -64.14 12.41
C LEU A 14 -10.10 -62.85 12.26
N VAL A 15 -11.40 -62.90 12.63
CA VAL A 15 -12.27 -61.73 12.63
C VAL A 15 -11.77 -60.68 13.60
N PHE A 16 -11.36 -61.05 14.82
CA PHE A 16 -10.78 -60.13 15.79
C PHE A 16 -9.54 -59.40 15.24
N TRP A 17 -8.62 -60.12 14.60
CA TRP A 17 -7.41 -59.50 14.02
C TRP A 17 -7.75 -58.57 12.87
N ILE A 18 -8.72 -58.89 12.02
CA ILE A 18 -9.16 -58.00 10.92
C ILE A 18 -9.75 -56.70 11.49
N VAL A 19 -10.65 -56.78 12.50
CA VAL A 19 -11.24 -55.60 13.12
C VAL A 19 -10.18 -54.77 13.84
N PHE A 20 -9.27 -55.42 14.58
CA PHE A 20 -8.18 -54.74 15.26
C PHE A 20 -7.29 -53.99 14.28
N MET A 21 -6.85 -54.64 13.19
CA MET A 21 -6.03 -54.00 12.16
C MET A 21 -6.76 -52.85 11.46
N SER A 22 -8.06 -53.00 11.19
CA SER A 22 -8.88 -51.91 10.63
C SER A 22 -8.93 -50.67 11.55
N ILE A 23 -9.05 -50.88 12.83
CA ILE A 23 -9.02 -49.80 13.81
C ILE A 23 -7.65 -49.09 13.85
N VAL A 24 -6.58 -49.90 13.89
CA VAL A 24 -5.20 -49.39 13.89
C VAL A 24 -4.93 -48.55 12.62
N PHE A 25 -5.30 -49.03 11.43
CA PHE A 25 -5.14 -48.30 10.18
C PHE A 25 -6.00 -47.04 10.15
N SER A 26 -7.21 -47.07 10.68
CA SER A 26 -8.07 -45.90 10.76
C SER A 26 -7.47 -44.82 11.66
N ILE A 27 -6.94 -45.21 12.83
CA ILE A 27 -6.26 -44.28 13.75
C ILE A 27 -4.99 -43.73 13.13
N ALA A 28 -4.17 -44.57 12.51
CA ALA A 28 -2.94 -44.15 11.83
C ALA A 28 -3.24 -43.17 10.68
N GLY A 29 -4.24 -43.47 9.85
CA GLY A 29 -4.71 -42.58 8.77
C GLY A 29 -5.22 -41.25 9.28
N PHE A 30 -5.98 -41.25 10.37
CA PHE A 30 -6.47 -40.01 11.00
C PHE A 30 -5.33 -39.15 11.56
N LEU A 31 -4.36 -39.76 12.25
CA LEU A 31 -3.20 -39.06 12.78
C LEU A 31 -2.32 -38.49 11.64
N PHE A 32 -2.11 -39.28 10.59
CA PHE A 32 -1.38 -38.83 9.40
C PHE A 32 -2.09 -37.65 8.74
N TYR A 33 -3.40 -37.74 8.50
CA TYR A 33 -4.20 -36.66 7.93
C TYR A 33 -4.09 -35.37 8.75
N ARG A 34 -4.27 -35.46 10.08
CA ARG A 34 -4.15 -34.29 10.96
C ARG A 34 -2.75 -33.65 10.92
N ASN A 35 -1.71 -34.50 10.85
CA ASN A 35 -0.34 -33.98 10.78
C ASN A 35 -0.08 -33.26 9.45
N GLU A 36 -0.56 -33.82 8.32
CA GLU A 36 -0.44 -33.16 7.01
C GLU A 36 -1.28 -31.88 6.94
N GLU A 37 -2.49 -31.86 7.47
CA GLU A 37 -3.31 -30.66 7.55
C GLU A 37 -2.59 -29.51 8.31
N GLN A 38 -1.96 -29.85 9.44
CA GLN A 38 -1.20 -28.89 10.24
C GLN A 38 0.03 -28.35 9.46
N LYS A 39 0.78 -29.21 8.78
CA LYS A 39 1.93 -28.80 7.96
C LYS A 39 1.52 -27.85 6.84
N VAL A 40 0.47 -28.21 6.08
CA VAL A 40 -0.04 -27.38 4.99
C VAL A 40 -0.53 -26.02 5.52
N LYS A 41 -1.19 -26.02 6.68
CA LYS A 41 -1.66 -24.78 7.32
C LYS A 41 -0.50 -23.86 7.72
N ILE A 42 0.54 -24.42 8.34
CA ILE A 42 1.73 -23.66 8.74
C ILE A 42 2.47 -23.13 7.51
N GLU A 43 2.62 -23.96 6.47
CA GLU A 43 3.26 -23.55 5.21
C GLU A 43 2.53 -22.38 4.57
N LYS A 44 1.19 -22.45 4.48
CA LYS A 44 0.37 -21.36 3.92
C LYS A 44 0.39 -20.10 4.76
N GLN A 45 0.42 -20.22 6.08
CA GLN A 45 0.61 -19.05 6.96
C GLN A 45 1.97 -18.37 6.74
N ASN A 46 3.04 -19.16 6.60
CA ASN A 46 4.38 -18.63 6.33
C ASN A 46 4.47 -17.98 4.93
N GLU A 47 3.85 -18.58 3.91
CA GLU A 47 3.74 -18.00 2.57
C GLU A 47 3.06 -16.63 2.62
N ILE A 48 1.88 -16.53 3.23
CA ILE A 48 1.12 -15.29 3.37
C ILE A 48 1.94 -14.24 4.11
N LYS A 49 2.59 -14.61 5.22
CA LYS A 49 3.44 -13.71 6.00
C LYS A 49 4.60 -13.17 5.16
N THR A 50 5.28 -14.05 4.42
CA THR A 50 6.40 -13.66 3.55
C THR A 50 5.96 -12.71 2.45
N VAL A 51 4.84 -13.01 1.78
CA VAL A 51 4.28 -12.13 0.74
C VAL A 51 3.88 -10.78 1.33
N THR A 52 3.24 -10.77 2.50
CA THR A 52 2.84 -9.53 3.18
C THR A 52 4.05 -8.65 3.50
N LEU A 53 5.12 -9.22 4.06
CA LEU A 53 6.35 -8.49 4.38
C LEU A 53 7.03 -7.95 3.11
N LEU A 54 7.06 -8.74 2.04
CA LEU A 54 7.58 -8.30 0.73
C LEU A 54 6.78 -7.09 0.21
N LYS A 55 5.45 -7.13 0.29
CA LYS A 55 4.60 -6.03 -0.16
C LYS A 55 4.77 -4.77 0.69
N ILE A 56 4.84 -4.91 2.01
CA ILE A 56 5.14 -3.79 2.90
C ILE A 56 6.47 -3.14 2.52
N LYS A 57 7.50 -3.96 2.25
CA LYS A 57 8.80 -3.44 1.82
C LYS A 57 8.70 -2.72 0.48
N GLN A 58 8.08 -3.31 -0.53
CA GLN A 58 7.91 -2.69 -1.86
C GLN A 58 7.17 -1.36 -1.79
N ILE A 59 6.11 -1.28 -0.98
CA ILE A 59 5.35 -0.03 -0.78
C ILE A 59 6.21 1.00 -0.05
N SER A 60 6.94 0.58 0.99
CA SER A 60 7.83 1.46 1.74
C SER A 60 8.97 2.00 0.87
N ASP A 61 9.59 1.14 0.07
CA ASP A 61 10.67 1.53 -0.83
C ASP A 61 10.14 2.55 -1.87
N TRP A 62 9.02 2.25 -2.55
CA TRP A 62 8.38 3.18 -3.47
C TRP A 62 8.08 4.54 -2.81
N TYR A 63 7.51 4.53 -1.61
CA TYR A 63 7.18 5.75 -0.88
C TYR A 63 8.43 6.58 -0.55
N GLN A 64 9.52 5.94 -0.14
CA GLN A 64 10.78 6.63 0.16
C GLN A 64 11.45 7.16 -1.10
N ASP A 65 11.38 6.42 -2.21
CA ASP A 65 11.92 6.84 -3.50
C ASP A 65 11.20 8.10 -3.99
N GLU A 66 9.87 8.16 -3.91
CA GLU A 66 9.10 9.34 -4.32
C GLU A 66 9.37 10.57 -3.42
N LEU A 67 9.53 10.39 -2.12
CA LEU A 67 9.94 11.49 -1.23
C LEU A 67 11.34 11.98 -1.57
N HIS A 68 12.24 11.07 -1.91
CA HIS A 68 13.61 11.40 -2.29
C HIS A 68 13.66 12.18 -3.61
N ASP A 69 12.92 11.74 -4.62
CA ASP A 69 12.81 12.40 -5.91
C ASP A 69 12.19 13.80 -5.78
N ALA A 70 11.13 13.91 -4.99
CA ALA A 70 10.54 15.21 -4.65
C ALA A 70 11.57 16.16 -4.00
N ALA A 71 12.39 15.64 -3.09
CA ALA A 71 13.47 16.42 -2.46
C ALA A 71 14.54 16.86 -3.45
N ILE A 72 14.95 15.98 -4.37
CA ILE A 72 15.96 16.30 -5.41
C ILE A 72 15.45 17.41 -6.33
N ILE A 73 14.22 17.27 -6.84
CA ILE A 73 13.62 18.26 -7.75
C ILE A 73 13.49 19.62 -7.05
N SER A 74 13.07 19.63 -5.78
CA SER A 74 12.88 20.86 -4.99
C SER A 74 14.18 21.58 -4.64
N LYS A 75 15.32 20.88 -4.65
CA LYS A 75 16.65 21.45 -4.43
C LYS A 75 17.32 21.96 -5.71
N SER A 76 16.65 21.87 -6.86
CA SER A 76 17.19 22.34 -8.13
C SER A 76 17.46 23.85 -8.09
N ASN A 77 18.71 24.24 -8.38
CA ASN A 77 19.12 25.64 -8.46
C ASN A 77 18.31 26.41 -9.49
N PHE A 78 17.86 25.76 -10.55
CA PHE A 78 17.01 26.38 -11.56
C PHE A 78 15.73 26.95 -10.93
N PHE A 79 15.00 26.13 -10.17
CA PHE A 79 13.76 26.59 -9.53
C PHE A 79 13.99 27.62 -8.45
N THR A 80 14.95 27.37 -7.60
CA THR A 80 15.26 28.29 -6.52
C THR A 80 15.55 29.67 -7.06
N ASN A 81 16.42 29.79 -8.07
CA ASN A 81 16.78 31.08 -8.66
C ASN A 81 15.58 31.73 -9.37
N GLN A 82 14.80 30.97 -10.11
CA GLN A 82 13.63 31.51 -10.81
C GLN A 82 12.55 32.01 -9.84
N ILE A 83 12.29 31.28 -8.76
CA ILE A 83 11.32 31.70 -7.74
C ILE A 83 11.84 32.93 -6.98
N GLU A 84 13.13 33.01 -6.67
CA GLU A 84 13.74 34.18 -6.04
C GLU A 84 13.66 35.40 -6.94
N GLU A 85 13.89 35.26 -8.25
CA GLU A 85 13.73 36.35 -9.21
C GLU A 85 12.28 36.82 -9.32
N TRP A 86 11.36 35.90 -9.32
CA TRP A 86 9.92 36.14 -9.30
C TRP A 86 9.45 37.00 -8.13
N GLN A 87 9.91 36.62 -6.93
CA GLN A 87 9.60 37.37 -5.74
C GLN A 87 10.13 38.83 -5.78
N LYS A 88 11.23 39.06 -6.52
CA LYS A 88 11.79 40.40 -6.71
C LYS A 88 11.05 41.23 -7.76
N THR A 89 10.56 40.57 -8.82
CA THR A 89 9.96 41.26 -9.98
C THR A 89 8.44 41.28 -9.93
N ASN A 90 7.83 40.67 -8.91
CA ASN A 90 6.39 40.58 -8.73
C ASN A 90 5.66 39.93 -9.92
N VAL A 91 6.35 39.09 -10.69
CA VAL A 91 5.77 38.26 -11.77
C VAL A 91 5.07 37.09 -11.12
N GLY A 92 3.80 36.88 -11.39
CA GLY A 92 3.00 35.84 -10.75
C GLY A 92 3.39 34.39 -11.13
N PHE A 93 2.83 33.42 -10.41
CA PHE A 93 3.04 31.98 -10.60
C PHE A 93 2.62 31.46 -11.99
N ASP A 94 1.99 32.27 -12.83
CA ASP A 94 1.45 31.86 -14.14
C ASP A 94 2.45 31.98 -15.32
N SER A 95 3.76 31.95 -15.03
CA SER A 95 4.79 32.04 -16.08
C SER A 95 4.75 30.83 -17.01
N PRO A 96 4.75 31.05 -18.36
CA PRO A 96 4.82 29.96 -19.34
C PRO A 96 6.04 29.06 -19.16
N LEU A 97 7.17 29.62 -18.68
CA LEU A 97 8.40 28.88 -18.43
C LEU A 97 8.19 27.80 -17.36
N PHE A 98 7.48 28.12 -16.28
CA PHE A 98 7.16 27.14 -15.25
C PHE A 98 6.22 26.07 -15.75
N LYS A 99 5.16 26.41 -16.46
CA LYS A 99 4.26 25.42 -17.06
C LYS A 99 5.01 24.43 -17.94
N THR A 100 5.93 24.91 -18.78
CA THR A 100 6.77 24.06 -19.60
C THR A 100 7.63 23.12 -18.76
N TYR A 101 8.24 23.65 -17.71
CA TYR A 101 9.07 22.82 -16.83
C TYR A 101 8.25 21.84 -15.99
N LEU A 102 7.12 22.24 -15.44
CA LEU A 102 6.23 21.34 -14.70
C LEU A 102 5.74 20.20 -15.60
N ASN A 103 5.46 20.50 -16.88
CA ASN A 103 5.10 19.49 -17.86
C ASN A 103 6.27 18.53 -18.17
N SER A 104 7.52 19.03 -18.26
CA SER A 104 8.67 18.14 -18.47
C SER A 104 8.85 17.19 -17.29
N LYS A 105 8.75 17.69 -16.06
CA LYS A 105 8.84 16.84 -14.85
C LYS A 105 7.71 15.84 -14.72
N LYS A 106 6.49 16.23 -15.09
CA LYS A 106 5.36 15.31 -15.20
C LYS A 106 5.67 14.14 -16.12
N LEU A 107 6.25 14.39 -17.29
CA LEU A 107 6.56 13.36 -18.29
C LEU A 107 7.78 12.51 -17.90
N GLU A 108 8.80 13.11 -17.29
CA GLU A 108 10.03 12.41 -16.89
C GLU A 108 9.77 11.35 -15.80
N HIS A 109 8.85 11.62 -14.88
CA HIS A 109 8.60 10.80 -13.71
C HIS A 109 7.20 10.16 -13.68
N ASP A 110 6.44 10.27 -14.77
CA ASP A 110 5.08 9.73 -14.91
C ASP A 110 4.10 10.22 -13.82
N TYR A 111 4.29 11.49 -13.37
CA TYR A 111 3.35 12.12 -12.45
C TYR A 111 2.00 12.37 -13.14
N ASP A 112 0.91 12.23 -12.41
CA ASP A 112 -0.40 12.66 -12.88
C ASP A 112 -0.48 14.19 -13.02
N GLU A 113 0.15 14.88 -12.08
CA GLU A 113 0.23 16.33 -12.06
C GLU A 113 1.41 16.82 -11.22
N VAL A 114 2.05 17.92 -11.64
CA VAL A 114 3.04 18.65 -10.85
C VAL A 114 2.53 20.06 -10.61
N ILE A 115 2.51 20.49 -9.33
CA ILE A 115 2.00 21.80 -8.90
C ILE A 115 3.11 22.54 -8.15
N LEU A 116 3.28 23.81 -8.47
CA LEU A 116 4.10 24.74 -7.70
C LEU A 116 3.19 25.70 -6.97
N SER A 117 3.33 25.81 -5.65
CA SER A 117 2.47 26.64 -4.80
C SER A 117 3.28 27.62 -3.97
N SER A 118 2.70 28.78 -3.70
CA SER A 118 3.18 29.71 -2.68
C SER A 118 3.09 29.09 -1.28
N VAL A 119 3.85 29.65 -0.33
CA VAL A 119 3.89 29.15 1.06
C VAL A 119 2.56 29.27 1.80
N ASP A 120 1.72 30.23 1.44
CA ASP A 120 0.37 30.43 2.01
C ASP A 120 -0.71 29.61 1.29
N ALA A 121 -0.33 28.88 0.22
CA ALA A 121 -1.23 28.16 -0.66
C ALA A 121 -2.31 29.04 -1.30
N GLY A 122 -2.05 30.34 -1.43
CA GLY A 122 -2.94 31.32 -2.05
C GLY A 122 -2.79 31.36 -3.56
N GLU A 123 -1.55 31.28 -4.03
CA GLU A 123 -1.20 31.26 -5.44
C GLU A 123 -0.53 29.94 -5.82
N PHE A 124 -0.85 29.43 -7.00
CA PHE A 124 -0.20 28.22 -7.53
C PHE A 124 -0.28 28.15 -9.07
N THR A 125 0.63 27.36 -9.64
CA THR A 125 0.58 26.95 -11.05
C THR A 125 0.73 25.45 -11.16
N SER A 126 0.24 24.86 -12.24
CA SER A 126 0.21 23.41 -12.42
C SER A 126 0.51 23.01 -13.86
N SER A 127 1.00 21.79 -14.03
CA SER A 127 1.08 21.11 -15.33
C SER A 127 -0.29 20.84 -15.94
N ASN A 128 -1.38 20.87 -15.18
CA ASN A 128 -2.75 20.70 -15.66
C ASN A 128 -3.53 22.03 -15.65
N ILE A 129 -4.48 22.14 -16.59
CA ILE A 129 -5.27 23.37 -16.77
C ILE A 129 -6.30 23.59 -15.65
N ARG A 130 -6.79 22.52 -15.01
CA ARG A 130 -7.86 22.56 -14.00
C ARG A 130 -7.40 21.98 -12.66
N SER A 131 -6.41 22.58 -12.08
CA SER A 131 -5.93 22.19 -10.74
C SER A 131 -6.69 22.91 -9.65
N SER A 132 -6.80 22.26 -8.51
CA SER A 132 -7.25 22.89 -7.27
C SER A 132 -6.46 22.35 -6.09
N LEU A 133 -6.20 23.19 -5.10
CA LEU A 133 -5.62 22.81 -3.83
C LEU A 133 -6.74 22.46 -2.85
N SER A 134 -6.96 21.17 -2.63
CA SER A 134 -7.94 20.69 -1.66
C SER A 134 -7.53 21.04 -0.22
N PRO A 135 -8.47 21.03 0.76
CA PRO A 135 -8.14 21.26 2.16
C PRO A 135 -7.05 20.33 2.70
N ILE A 136 -7.04 19.06 2.26
CA ILE A 136 -6.02 18.06 2.64
C ILE A 136 -4.62 18.52 2.20
N ILE A 137 -4.50 19.00 0.97
CA ILE A 137 -3.23 19.51 0.45
C ILE A 137 -2.76 20.73 1.24
N LYS A 138 -3.66 21.68 1.50
CA LYS A 138 -3.34 22.89 2.28
C LYS A 138 -2.87 22.57 3.70
N GLU A 139 -3.44 21.55 4.33
CA GLU A 139 -3.00 21.06 5.64
C GLU A 139 -1.58 20.46 5.55
N LYS A 140 -1.32 19.63 4.54
CA LYS A 140 -0.02 19.00 4.32
C LYS A 140 1.06 20.03 3.92
N ILE A 141 0.72 21.08 3.20
CA ILE A 141 1.64 22.20 2.96
C ILE A 141 2.05 22.82 4.31
N LYS A 142 1.10 23.11 5.21
CA LYS A 142 1.43 23.64 6.54
C LYS A 142 2.32 22.70 7.36
N GLU A 143 2.08 21.38 7.27
CA GLU A 143 2.92 20.37 7.92
C GLU A 143 4.36 20.40 7.38
N SER A 144 4.52 20.44 6.04
CA SER A 144 5.82 20.53 5.37
C SER A 144 6.57 21.81 5.74
N LEU A 145 5.87 22.95 5.76
CA LEU A 145 6.44 24.24 6.15
C LEU A 145 6.92 24.24 7.61
N LYS A 146 6.15 23.65 8.52
CA LYS A 146 6.48 23.54 9.94
C LYS A 146 7.66 22.61 10.21
N SER A 147 7.69 21.46 9.56
CA SER A 147 8.75 20.46 9.72
C SER A 147 10.01 20.81 8.91
N GLY A 148 9.83 21.58 7.84
CA GLY A 148 10.87 21.85 6.85
C GLY A 148 11.31 20.63 6.05
N LYS A 149 10.48 19.58 6.03
CA LYS A 149 10.73 18.29 5.37
C LYS A 149 9.66 17.98 4.34
N GLU A 150 9.98 17.03 3.50
CA GLU A 150 9.03 16.41 2.58
C GLU A 150 7.95 15.68 3.39
N VAL A 151 6.71 15.76 2.90
CA VAL A 151 5.55 15.06 3.49
C VAL A 151 4.69 14.47 2.39
N CYS A 152 3.89 13.47 2.73
CA CYS A 152 2.93 12.87 1.83
C CYS A 152 1.51 12.95 2.37
N THR A 153 0.53 13.04 1.47
CA THR A 153 -0.88 12.85 1.85
C THR A 153 -1.16 11.36 2.01
N ASP A 154 -2.24 11.04 2.69
CA ASP A 154 -2.87 9.73 2.51
C ASP A 154 -3.63 9.69 1.17
N ILE A 155 -4.09 8.49 0.76
CA ILE A 155 -4.94 8.36 -0.43
C ILE A 155 -6.27 9.08 -0.18
N TYR A 156 -6.63 9.97 -1.10
CA TYR A 156 -7.86 10.74 -1.04
C TYR A 156 -8.51 10.83 -2.44
N LYS A 157 -9.72 11.40 -2.53
CA LYS A 157 -10.49 11.47 -3.75
C LYS A 157 -10.72 12.91 -4.19
N ILE A 158 -10.44 13.20 -5.46
CA ILE A 158 -10.82 14.44 -6.15
C ILE A 158 -11.59 14.06 -7.41
N ASN A 159 -12.81 14.58 -7.60
CA ASN A 159 -13.60 14.39 -8.82
C ASN A 159 -13.66 12.92 -9.28
N ASP A 160 -13.96 12.01 -8.36
CA ASP A 160 -14.00 10.56 -8.57
C ASP A 160 -12.65 9.87 -8.88
N SER A 161 -11.54 10.60 -8.95
CA SER A 161 -10.19 10.04 -9.08
C SER A 161 -9.49 9.97 -7.73
N LEU A 162 -8.77 8.87 -7.50
CA LEU A 162 -7.90 8.71 -6.34
C LEU A 162 -6.59 9.45 -6.57
N LYS A 163 -6.08 10.07 -5.53
CA LYS A 163 -4.81 10.80 -5.55
C LYS A 163 -4.01 10.53 -4.29
N ILE A 164 -2.70 10.59 -4.45
CA ILE A 164 -1.71 10.68 -3.40
C ILE A 164 -0.70 11.75 -3.80
N ASP A 165 -0.38 12.67 -2.89
CA ASP A 165 0.50 13.79 -3.19
C ASP A 165 1.74 13.74 -2.32
N PHE A 166 2.90 13.93 -2.94
CA PHE A 166 4.17 14.16 -2.26
C PHE A 166 4.48 15.64 -2.32
N ILE A 167 4.74 16.25 -1.18
CA ILE A 167 4.89 17.70 -1.00
C ILE A 167 6.29 17.98 -0.50
N SER A 168 7.04 18.79 -1.23
CA SER A 168 8.42 19.13 -0.90
C SER A 168 8.63 20.64 -0.85
N PRO A 169 9.24 21.17 0.24
CA PRO A 169 9.49 22.59 0.40
C PRO A 169 10.71 23.02 -0.43
N ILE A 170 10.60 24.16 -1.11
CA ILE A 170 11.68 24.78 -1.85
C ILE A 170 12.29 25.87 -0.96
N ARG A 171 13.62 25.79 -0.78
CA ARG A 171 14.36 26.74 0.04
C ARG A 171 15.16 27.71 -0.82
N SER A 172 15.15 28.98 -0.42
CA SER A 172 16.04 29.98 -1.00
C SER A 172 17.51 29.57 -0.87
N SER A 173 18.24 29.72 -1.97
CA SER A 173 19.69 29.51 -1.99
C SER A 173 20.43 30.51 -1.10
N ILE A 174 19.91 31.73 -0.98
CA ILE A 174 20.48 32.86 -0.26
C ILE A 174 20.07 32.85 1.22
N THR A 175 18.75 32.88 1.48
CA THR A 175 18.23 33.10 2.84
C THR A 175 17.99 31.80 3.61
N LYS A 176 18.03 30.64 2.94
CA LYS A 176 17.67 29.30 3.47
C LYS A 176 16.21 29.17 3.96
N LYS A 177 15.41 30.22 3.83
CA LYS A 177 13.99 30.18 4.14
C LYS A 177 13.22 29.42 3.06
N ILE A 178 12.09 28.81 3.44
CA ILE A 178 11.17 28.18 2.49
C ILE A 178 10.45 29.31 1.73
N ILE A 179 10.48 29.23 0.40
CA ILE A 179 9.94 30.26 -0.50
C ILE A 179 8.79 29.78 -1.35
N ALA A 180 8.66 28.47 -1.55
CA ALA A 180 7.57 27.83 -2.28
C ALA A 180 7.48 26.34 -1.90
N VAL A 181 6.52 25.63 -2.47
CA VAL A 181 6.33 24.18 -2.29
C VAL A 181 6.04 23.54 -3.63
N PHE A 182 6.69 22.40 -3.91
CA PHE A 182 6.26 21.49 -4.96
C PHE A 182 5.27 20.46 -4.43
N ILE A 183 4.32 20.09 -5.27
CA ILE A 183 3.35 19.01 -5.04
C ILE A 183 3.41 18.10 -6.26
N PHE A 184 3.82 16.85 -6.04
CA PHE A 184 3.88 15.80 -7.04
C PHE A 184 2.71 14.86 -6.80
N ARG A 185 1.77 14.84 -7.73
CA ARG A 185 0.52 14.09 -7.64
C ARG A 185 0.61 12.81 -8.43
N PHE A 186 0.20 11.72 -7.82
CA PHE A 186 0.12 10.40 -8.43
C PHE A 186 -1.32 9.88 -8.46
N ASP A 187 -1.61 9.06 -9.45
CA ASP A 187 -2.76 8.17 -9.42
C ASP A 187 -2.34 6.83 -8.77
N PRO A 188 -2.90 6.48 -7.60
CA PRO A 188 -2.58 5.21 -6.94
C PRO A 188 -2.89 3.98 -7.79
N ASN A 189 -3.84 4.08 -8.74
CA ASN A 189 -4.18 2.97 -9.63
C ASN A 189 -3.02 2.61 -10.57
N VAL A 190 -2.18 3.59 -10.92
CA VAL A 190 -1.07 3.40 -11.85
C VAL A 190 0.18 2.92 -11.11
N HIS A 191 0.50 3.50 -9.95
CA HIS A 191 1.79 3.30 -9.29
C HIS A 191 1.72 2.37 -8.09
N LEU A 192 0.76 2.57 -7.17
CA LEU A 192 0.71 1.88 -5.89
C LEU A 192 -0.07 0.57 -5.95
N PHE A 193 -1.25 0.57 -6.56
CA PHE A 193 -2.11 -0.62 -6.55
C PHE A 193 -1.55 -1.78 -7.35
N PRO A 194 -0.81 -1.62 -8.45
CA PRO A 194 -0.11 -2.72 -9.10
C PRO A 194 0.89 -3.44 -8.18
N ILE A 195 1.59 -2.68 -7.30
CA ILE A 195 2.47 -3.28 -6.29
C ILE A 195 1.66 -4.19 -5.36
N ILE A 196 0.47 -3.75 -4.92
CA ILE A 196 -0.38 -4.49 -3.98
C ILE A 196 -1.01 -5.70 -4.65
N THR A 197 -1.52 -5.55 -5.86
CA THR A 197 -2.31 -6.59 -6.56
C THR A 197 -1.46 -7.67 -7.21
N SER A 198 -0.18 -7.42 -7.49
CA SER A 198 0.73 -8.44 -8.03
C SER A 198 1.04 -9.49 -6.97
N TRP A 199 0.64 -10.75 -7.22
CA TRP A 199 0.93 -11.87 -6.34
C TRP A 199 2.09 -12.68 -6.90
N PRO A 200 3.12 -13.03 -6.10
CA PRO A 200 4.31 -13.74 -6.61
C PRO A 200 4.03 -15.20 -6.99
N THR A 201 2.94 -15.79 -6.49
CA THR A 201 2.50 -17.13 -6.81
C THR A 201 1.10 -17.11 -7.38
N SER A 202 0.74 -18.12 -8.21
CA SER A 202 -0.63 -18.22 -8.73
C SER A 202 -1.60 -18.63 -7.61
N SER A 203 -2.30 -17.67 -7.07
CA SER A 203 -3.40 -17.91 -6.11
C SER A 203 -4.71 -17.41 -6.68
N SER A 204 -5.69 -18.29 -6.79
CA SER A 204 -7.05 -17.95 -7.27
C SER A 204 -7.90 -17.27 -6.20
N THR A 205 -7.56 -17.42 -4.92
CA THR A 205 -8.36 -16.97 -3.78
C THR A 205 -7.69 -15.92 -2.90
N SER A 206 -6.40 -15.66 -3.10
CA SER A 206 -5.69 -14.68 -2.29
C SER A 206 -6.01 -13.24 -2.69
N GLU A 207 -6.16 -12.40 -1.69
CA GLU A 207 -6.43 -10.98 -1.84
C GLU A 207 -5.68 -10.17 -0.78
N ILE A 208 -5.17 -9.00 -1.15
CA ILE A 208 -4.48 -8.07 -0.26
C ILE A 208 -5.35 -6.85 -0.04
N TYR A 209 -5.51 -6.49 1.21
CA TYR A 209 -6.21 -5.30 1.64
C TYR A 209 -5.22 -4.26 2.14
N MET A 210 -5.27 -3.08 1.55
CA MET A 210 -4.70 -1.87 2.13
C MET A 210 -5.84 -1.13 2.82
N ALA A 211 -5.71 -0.89 4.11
CA ALA A 211 -6.79 -0.30 4.89
C ALA A 211 -6.24 0.69 5.92
N ARG A 212 -7.05 1.71 6.23
CA ARG A 212 -6.76 2.65 7.31
C ARG A 212 -7.92 2.78 8.28
N ARG A 213 -7.61 3.20 9.49
CA ARG A 213 -8.62 3.57 10.47
C ARG A 213 -9.09 5.00 10.23
N GLU A 214 -10.40 5.19 10.14
CA GLU A 214 -11.07 6.50 10.13
C GLU A 214 -12.06 6.56 11.31
N LYS A 215 -11.67 7.16 12.43
CA LYS A 215 -12.49 7.26 13.66
C LYS A 215 -12.98 5.86 14.10
N ASP A 216 -14.26 5.58 13.95
CA ASP A 216 -14.93 4.34 14.33
C ASP A 216 -15.10 3.36 13.16
N SER A 217 -14.43 3.61 12.06
CA SER A 217 -14.48 2.78 10.85
C SER A 217 -13.09 2.38 10.38
N VAL A 218 -13.03 1.27 9.67
CA VAL A 218 -11.89 0.83 8.87
C VAL A 218 -12.27 0.93 7.41
N VAL A 219 -11.50 1.66 6.63
CA VAL A 219 -11.75 1.94 5.20
C VAL A 219 -10.72 1.22 4.36
N VAL A 220 -11.18 0.49 3.34
CA VAL A 220 -10.30 -0.17 2.36
C VAL A 220 -9.91 0.82 1.27
N LEU A 221 -8.62 0.90 0.98
CA LEU A 221 -8.03 1.91 0.10
C LEU A 221 -7.84 1.43 -1.34
N ASN A 222 -7.67 0.12 -1.56
CA ASN A 222 -7.42 -0.45 -2.88
C ASN A 222 -8.66 -1.14 -3.46
N GLN A 223 -8.67 -1.32 -4.78
CA GLN A 223 -9.68 -2.15 -5.46
C GLN A 223 -9.51 -3.61 -5.02
N LEU A 224 -10.62 -4.26 -4.70
CA LEU A 224 -10.68 -5.66 -4.34
C LEU A 224 -11.01 -6.54 -5.55
N ARG A 225 -10.36 -7.72 -5.65
CA ARG A 225 -10.56 -8.68 -6.76
C ARG A 225 -11.98 -9.25 -6.80
N PHE A 226 -12.54 -9.47 -5.62
CA PHE A 226 -13.83 -10.17 -5.45
C PHE A 226 -14.96 -9.22 -5.08
N SER A 227 -14.80 -7.93 -5.35
CA SER A 227 -15.83 -6.94 -5.06
C SER A 227 -15.95 -5.90 -6.16
N ASN A 228 -17.19 -5.51 -6.45
CA ASN A 228 -17.51 -4.43 -7.37
C ASN A 228 -17.50 -3.04 -6.71
N LYS A 229 -17.31 -2.95 -5.39
CA LYS A 229 -17.20 -1.65 -4.71
C LYS A 229 -15.87 -1.01 -5.02
N LYS A 230 -15.90 0.29 -5.26
CA LYS A 230 -14.69 1.09 -5.54
C LYS A 230 -13.84 1.29 -4.28
N PRO A 231 -12.55 1.62 -4.42
CA PRO A 231 -11.72 2.05 -3.32
C PRO A 231 -12.38 3.16 -2.49
N LEU A 232 -12.14 3.19 -1.18
CA LEU A 232 -12.74 4.08 -0.18
C LEU A 232 -14.25 3.87 0.09
N GLU A 233 -14.93 3.04 -0.67
CA GLU A 233 -16.36 2.74 -0.44
C GLU A 233 -16.58 1.58 0.54
N PHE A 234 -15.58 0.72 0.72
CA PHE A 234 -15.62 -0.35 1.71
C PHE A 234 -15.31 0.19 3.10
N LYS A 235 -16.32 0.18 3.96
CA LYS A 235 -16.19 0.60 5.36
C LYS A 235 -16.69 -0.50 6.28
N TYR A 236 -15.88 -0.82 7.29
CA TYR A 236 -16.20 -1.75 8.35
C TYR A 236 -16.28 -0.99 9.67
N SER A 237 -17.22 -1.34 10.54
CA SER A 237 -17.19 -0.82 11.90
C SER A 237 -15.92 -1.32 12.60
N ILE A 238 -15.24 -0.44 13.33
CA ILE A 238 -14.06 -0.82 14.14
C ILE A 238 -14.40 -1.89 15.19
N ASN A 239 -15.69 -2.03 15.55
CA ASN A 239 -16.16 -3.01 16.50
C ASN A 239 -16.47 -4.39 15.89
N ASP A 240 -16.38 -4.54 14.57
CA ASP A 240 -16.57 -5.84 13.91
C ASP A 240 -15.31 -6.72 14.03
N ASN A 241 -15.15 -7.36 15.18
CA ASN A 241 -14.01 -8.23 15.47
C ASN A 241 -13.99 -9.53 14.64
N ARG A 242 -15.06 -9.84 13.88
CA ARG A 242 -15.07 -10.98 12.95
C ARG A 242 -14.32 -10.69 11.67
N SER A 243 -14.24 -9.43 11.28
CA SER A 243 -13.50 -9.00 10.09
C SER A 243 -11.99 -9.10 10.30
N ALA A 244 -11.30 -9.83 9.41
CA ALA A 244 -9.83 -9.94 9.43
C ALA A 244 -9.17 -8.57 9.23
N ILE A 245 -9.76 -7.71 8.39
CA ILE A 245 -9.28 -6.36 8.11
C ILE A 245 -9.29 -5.50 9.39
N VAL A 246 -10.39 -5.56 10.15
CA VAL A 246 -10.53 -4.81 11.40
C VAL A 246 -9.52 -5.31 12.44
N ARG A 247 -9.33 -6.62 12.55
CA ARG A 247 -8.32 -7.20 13.44
C ARG A 247 -6.90 -6.75 13.06
N GLY A 248 -6.57 -6.77 11.76
CA GLY A 248 -5.27 -6.30 11.26
C GLY A 248 -5.01 -4.83 11.58
N VAL A 249 -5.99 -3.93 11.37
CA VAL A 249 -5.88 -2.50 11.69
C VAL A 249 -5.75 -2.26 13.21
N LYS A 250 -6.28 -3.15 14.05
CA LYS A 250 -6.09 -3.12 15.51
C LYS A 250 -4.75 -3.68 15.97
N GLY A 251 -3.90 -4.15 15.06
CA GLY A 251 -2.60 -4.75 15.36
C GLY A 251 -2.66 -6.22 15.73
N ASN A 252 -3.79 -6.89 15.57
CA ASN A 252 -3.90 -8.33 15.80
C ASN A 252 -3.36 -9.05 14.56
N VAL A 253 -2.18 -9.62 14.68
CA VAL A 253 -1.59 -10.50 13.66
C VAL A 253 -2.22 -11.87 13.80
N GLY A 254 -2.89 -12.36 12.74
CA GLY A 254 -3.52 -13.67 12.73
C GLY A 254 -2.55 -14.83 12.63
#